data_afacec5f47dc8e93bb89e83342c4fe6e
#
_entry.id   afacec5f47dc8e93bb89e83342c4fe6e
#
_cell.length_a   1.000
_cell.length_b   1.000
_cell.length_c   1.000
_cell.angle_alpha   90.00
_cell.angle_beta   90.00
_cell.angle_gamma   90.00
#
_symmetry.space_group_name_H-M   'P 1'
#
loop_
_entity.id
_entity.type
_entity.pdbx_description
1 polymer ?
#
loop_
_entity_poly.entity_id
_entity_poly.type
_entity_poly.pdbx_seq_one_letter_code
_entity_poly.pdbx_strand_id
1 'polypeptide(L)'
;MGIRGLNYYIKKNTRNTLIKKTFADYRGEIIVIDASIYIYQFLMSKNYIENLFIMIRKFMKYKITPIFVFDGGIPTEKKVLIEERKRRKMKNKQEYEKLCIEYEKLIETTNTNNDIKIEKIKKLMNNKRKNSIKIKKKHIETIKNMFDVFGVQYLNADGEADILCAKIVKDGNACACLSE
;
A
#
# COMPACT_ATOMS: atom_id res chain seq x y z
N MET A 1 0.54 -3.00 -7.03
CA MET A 1 1.64 -3.64 -7.77
C MET A 1 1.43 -3.34 -9.24
N GLY A 2 2.06 -2.29 -9.70
CA GLY A 2 1.93 -1.84 -11.08
C GLY A 2 2.76 -2.69 -12.05
N ILE A 3 2.53 -2.52 -13.33
CA ILE A 3 3.31 -3.14 -14.40
C ILE A 3 4.69 -2.46 -14.42
N ARG A 4 5.74 -3.27 -14.23
CA ARG A 4 7.12 -2.75 -14.24
C ARG A 4 7.43 -2.04 -15.56
N GLY A 5 7.82 -0.77 -15.48
CA GLY A 5 8.17 0.03 -16.65
C GLY A 5 6.99 0.69 -17.36
N LEU A 6 5.74 0.52 -16.90
CA LEU A 6 4.56 1.11 -17.52
C LEU A 6 4.66 2.64 -17.62
N ASN A 7 5.03 3.30 -16.54
CA ASN A 7 5.22 4.76 -16.54
C ASN A 7 6.28 5.23 -17.54
N TYR A 8 7.37 4.48 -17.70
CA TYR A 8 8.37 4.76 -18.70
C TYR A 8 7.84 4.55 -20.13
N TYR A 9 7.11 3.45 -20.34
CA TYR A 9 6.47 3.15 -21.62
C TYR A 9 5.47 4.22 -22.03
N ILE A 10 4.59 4.62 -21.11
CA ILE A 10 3.61 5.69 -21.34
C ILE A 10 4.32 7.00 -21.68
N LYS A 11 5.31 7.42 -20.89
CA LYS A 11 6.10 8.64 -21.16
C LYS A 11 6.76 8.64 -22.53
N LYS A 12 7.26 7.51 -22.97
CA LYS A 12 7.99 7.38 -24.25
C LYS A 12 7.02 7.36 -25.45
N ASN A 13 5.88 6.70 -25.34
CA ASN A 13 5.01 6.40 -26.47
C ASN A 13 3.76 7.30 -26.58
N THR A 14 3.49 8.11 -25.56
CA THR A 14 2.32 8.99 -25.56
C THR A 14 2.73 10.44 -25.30
N ARG A 15 2.44 11.32 -26.27
CA ARG A 15 2.65 12.76 -26.10
C ARG A 15 1.45 13.36 -25.33
N ASN A 16 1.74 14.18 -24.30
CA ASN A 16 0.74 14.95 -23.53
C ASN A 16 -0.30 14.15 -22.73
N THR A 17 -0.10 12.85 -22.50
CA THR A 17 -1.01 12.04 -21.66
C THR A 17 -0.72 12.13 -20.17
N LEU A 18 0.46 12.62 -19.79
CA LEU A 18 0.83 12.80 -18.39
C LEU A 18 0.66 14.27 -17.98
N ILE A 19 -0.46 14.56 -17.34
CA ILE A 19 -0.77 15.87 -16.82
C ILE A 19 -0.47 15.88 -15.32
N LYS A 20 0.31 16.86 -14.87
CA LYS A 20 0.57 17.05 -13.44
C LYS A 20 -0.62 17.79 -12.82
N LYS A 21 -1.34 17.15 -11.92
CA LYS A 21 -2.44 17.72 -11.16
C LYS A 21 -2.14 17.72 -9.67
N THR A 22 -2.76 18.63 -8.95
CA THR A 22 -2.70 18.75 -7.49
C THR A 22 -4.03 18.30 -6.86
N PHE A 23 -4.07 18.10 -5.55
CA PHE A 23 -5.35 17.83 -4.87
C PHE A 23 -6.37 18.96 -5.03
N ALA A 24 -5.91 20.19 -5.22
CA ALA A 24 -6.80 21.33 -5.42
C ALA A 24 -7.60 21.24 -6.73
N ASP A 25 -7.03 20.60 -7.76
CA ASP A 25 -7.66 20.44 -9.07
C ASP A 25 -8.82 19.41 -9.04
N TYR A 26 -8.96 18.67 -7.96
CA TYR A 26 -10.01 17.67 -7.72
C TYR A 26 -11.04 18.13 -6.67
N ARG A 27 -11.08 19.43 -6.37
CA ARG A 27 -11.98 19.95 -5.35
C ARG A 27 -13.45 19.75 -5.74
N GLY A 28 -14.21 19.13 -4.84
CA GLY A 28 -15.62 18.80 -5.04
C GLY A 28 -15.86 17.52 -5.81
N GLU A 29 -14.80 16.86 -6.26
CA GLU A 29 -14.87 15.65 -7.07
C GLU A 29 -14.90 14.38 -6.22
N ILE A 30 -15.37 13.31 -6.84
CA ILE A 30 -15.30 11.95 -6.28
C ILE A 30 -14.06 11.26 -6.85
N ILE A 31 -13.23 10.69 -5.97
CA ILE A 31 -12.07 9.89 -6.35
C ILE A 31 -12.25 8.48 -5.78
N VAL A 32 -12.17 7.48 -6.65
CA VAL A 32 -12.15 6.08 -6.23
C VAL A 32 -10.72 5.62 -5.95
N ILE A 33 -10.52 4.83 -4.91
CA ILE A 33 -9.19 4.50 -4.38
C ILE A 33 -9.09 2.98 -4.20
N ASP A 34 -8.08 2.35 -4.81
CA ASP A 34 -7.70 0.99 -4.46
C ASP A 34 -7.14 0.97 -3.03
N ALA A 35 -7.94 0.41 -2.10
CA ALA A 35 -7.61 0.40 -0.68
C ALA A 35 -6.37 -0.46 -0.39
N SER A 36 -6.18 -1.57 -1.09
CA SER A 36 -5.15 -2.56 -0.82
C SER A 36 -3.73 -1.99 -0.94
N ILE A 37 -3.50 -1.11 -1.90
CA ILE A 37 -2.22 -0.46 -2.13
C ILE A 37 -1.84 0.41 -0.94
N TYR A 38 -2.74 1.29 -0.51
CA TYR A 38 -2.49 2.23 0.60
C TYR A 38 -2.41 1.52 1.94
N ILE A 39 -3.26 0.51 2.19
CA ILE A 39 -3.18 -0.33 3.39
C ILE A 39 -1.80 -0.98 3.48
N TYR A 40 -1.30 -1.53 2.36
CA TYR A 40 0.01 -2.15 2.33
C TYR A 40 1.14 -1.14 2.61
N GLN A 41 1.11 0.03 1.99
CA GLN A 41 2.08 1.11 2.23
C GLN A 41 2.07 1.58 3.69
N PHE A 42 0.88 1.77 4.26
CA PHE A 42 0.75 2.24 5.64
C PHE A 42 1.17 1.19 6.66
N LEU A 43 0.90 -0.10 6.40
CA LEU A 43 1.40 -1.19 7.25
C LEU A 43 2.93 -1.33 7.22
N MET A 44 3.61 -0.81 6.19
CA MET A 44 5.08 -0.72 6.18
C MET A 44 5.61 0.29 7.20
N SER A 45 4.83 1.30 7.56
CA SER A 45 5.11 2.20 8.68
C SER A 45 4.61 1.59 9.99
N LYS A 46 5.09 2.07 11.13
CA LYS A 46 4.61 1.61 12.44
C LYS A 46 3.20 2.12 12.76
N ASN A 47 2.81 3.26 12.17
CA ASN A 47 1.60 4.03 12.51
C ASN A 47 0.59 4.02 11.36
N TYR A 48 0.12 2.84 10.95
CA TYR A 48 -0.76 2.73 9.77
C TYR A 48 -2.11 3.45 9.94
N ILE A 49 -2.66 3.46 11.15
CA ILE A 49 -3.92 4.17 11.45
C ILE A 49 -3.73 5.68 11.33
N GLU A 50 -2.65 6.22 11.87
CA GLU A 50 -2.31 7.64 11.78
C GLU A 50 -2.13 8.09 10.32
N ASN A 51 -1.41 7.29 9.52
CA ASN A 51 -1.22 7.58 8.10
C ASN A 51 -2.53 7.58 7.32
N LEU A 52 -3.43 6.62 7.63
CA LEU A 52 -4.76 6.58 7.04
C LEU A 52 -5.59 7.81 7.44
N PHE A 53 -5.54 8.20 8.71
CA PHE A 53 -6.20 9.41 9.20
C PHE A 53 -5.69 10.67 8.50
N ILE A 54 -4.36 10.81 8.34
CA ILE A 54 -3.75 11.92 7.61
C ILE A 54 -4.24 11.96 6.16
N MET A 55 -4.35 10.79 5.52
CA MET A 55 -4.87 10.69 4.15
C MET A 55 -6.33 11.14 4.07
N ILE A 56 -7.22 10.67 4.96
CA ILE A 56 -8.63 11.07 5.02
C ILE A 56 -8.74 12.59 5.25
N ARG A 57 -8.02 13.13 6.24
CA ARG A 57 -7.99 14.58 6.48
C ARG A 57 -7.56 15.38 5.26
N LYS A 58 -6.64 14.85 4.46
CA LYS A 58 -6.19 15.51 3.24
C LYS A 58 -7.30 15.60 2.20
N PHE A 59 -8.07 14.53 2.00
CA PHE A 59 -9.25 14.57 1.14
C PHE A 59 -10.31 15.56 1.66
N MET A 60 -10.63 15.51 2.96
CA MET A 60 -11.57 16.45 3.57
C MET A 60 -11.15 17.92 3.40
N LYS A 61 -9.86 18.23 3.62
CA LYS A 61 -9.30 19.58 3.43
C LYS A 61 -9.56 20.13 2.02
N TYR A 62 -9.42 19.28 1.02
CA TYR A 62 -9.64 19.67 -0.38
C TYR A 62 -11.07 19.46 -0.85
N LYS A 63 -12.00 19.08 0.04
CA LYS A 63 -13.40 18.77 -0.28
C LYS A 63 -13.53 17.69 -1.36
N ILE A 64 -12.64 16.72 -1.38
CA ILE A 64 -12.69 15.56 -2.25
C ILE A 64 -13.44 14.45 -1.52
N THR A 65 -14.34 13.77 -2.20
CA THR A 65 -15.06 12.60 -1.68
C THR A 65 -14.30 11.32 -2.05
N PRO A 66 -13.58 10.68 -1.13
CA PRO A 66 -12.91 9.43 -1.41
C PRO A 66 -13.88 8.25 -1.30
N ILE A 67 -13.82 7.30 -2.23
CA ILE A 67 -14.50 6.01 -2.16
C ILE A 67 -13.42 4.92 -2.20
N PHE A 68 -13.26 4.19 -1.10
CA PHE A 68 -12.26 3.12 -1.03
C PHE A 68 -12.85 1.80 -1.53
N VAL A 69 -12.12 1.10 -2.38
CA VAL A 69 -12.50 -0.21 -2.90
C VAL A 69 -11.56 -1.26 -2.33
N PHE A 70 -12.12 -2.26 -1.66
CA PHE A 70 -11.40 -3.40 -1.12
C PHE A 70 -11.46 -4.58 -2.09
N ASP A 71 -10.36 -5.31 -2.22
CA ASP A 71 -10.35 -6.58 -2.94
C ASP A 71 -11.33 -7.58 -2.31
N GLY A 72 -12.04 -8.29 -3.17
CA GLY A 72 -12.90 -9.42 -2.82
C GLY A 72 -12.20 -10.76 -2.98
N GLY A 73 -12.78 -11.65 -3.78
CA GLY A 73 -12.23 -12.96 -4.04
C GLY A 73 -10.94 -12.95 -4.86
N ILE A 74 -10.12 -13.99 -4.66
CA ILE A 74 -8.88 -14.18 -5.43
C ILE A 74 -9.24 -14.90 -6.74
N PRO A 75 -8.96 -14.33 -7.91
CA PRO A 75 -9.11 -15.02 -9.19
C PRO A 75 -8.29 -16.32 -9.21
N THR A 76 -8.88 -17.38 -9.77
CA THR A 76 -8.24 -18.71 -9.83
C THR A 76 -6.92 -18.70 -10.57
N GLU A 77 -6.80 -17.86 -11.59
CA GLU A 77 -5.60 -17.69 -12.42
C GLU A 77 -4.41 -17.12 -11.65
N LYS A 78 -4.65 -16.39 -10.55
CA LYS A 78 -3.59 -15.77 -9.73
C LYS A 78 -3.16 -16.61 -8.53
N LYS A 79 -3.74 -17.79 -8.31
CA LYS A 79 -3.40 -18.66 -7.16
C LYS A 79 -1.90 -18.97 -7.07
N VAL A 80 -1.29 -19.35 -8.19
CA VAL A 80 0.16 -19.67 -8.26
C VAL A 80 1.01 -18.46 -7.85
N LEU A 81 0.71 -17.29 -8.41
CA LEU A 81 1.43 -16.04 -8.08
C LEU A 81 1.28 -15.66 -6.60
N ILE A 82 0.13 -15.93 -6.01
CA ILE A 82 -0.14 -15.65 -4.60
C ILE A 82 0.64 -16.61 -3.70
N GLU A 83 0.74 -17.89 -4.08
CA GLU A 83 1.56 -18.85 -3.34
C GLU A 83 3.05 -18.50 -3.41
N GLU A 84 3.57 -18.12 -4.56
CA GLU A 84 4.93 -17.62 -4.68
C GLU A 84 5.18 -16.39 -3.80
N ARG A 85 4.23 -15.45 -3.77
CA ARG A 85 4.30 -14.28 -2.89
C ARG A 85 4.28 -14.66 -1.42
N LYS A 86 3.44 -15.63 -1.01
CA LYS A 86 3.42 -16.15 0.36
C LYS A 86 4.78 -16.75 0.73
N ARG A 87 5.33 -17.58 -0.14
CA ARG A 87 6.65 -18.21 0.07
C ARG A 87 7.75 -17.17 0.20
N ARG A 88 7.76 -16.15 -0.65
CA ARG A 88 8.72 -15.04 -0.58
C ARG A 88 8.58 -14.25 0.74
N LYS A 89 7.36 -13.96 1.18
CA LYS A 89 7.10 -13.29 2.46
C LYS A 89 7.57 -14.12 3.65
N MET A 90 7.34 -15.44 3.64
CA MET A 90 7.85 -16.34 4.67
C MET A 90 9.38 -16.34 4.73
N LYS A 91 10.05 -16.46 3.57
CA LYS A 91 11.51 -16.38 3.50
C LYS A 91 12.04 -15.06 4.06
N ASN A 92 11.46 -13.92 3.68
CA ASN A 92 11.86 -12.62 4.22
C ASN A 92 11.63 -12.52 5.74
N LYS A 93 10.58 -13.13 6.27
CA LYS A 93 10.31 -13.18 7.71
C LYS A 93 11.41 -13.98 8.44
N GLN A 94 11.76 -15.16 7.95
CA GLN A 94 12.84 -15.98 8.54
C GLN A 94 14.19 -15.27 8.49
N GLU A 95 14.48 -14.59 7.37
CA GLU A 95 15.72 -13.81 7.25
C GLU A 95 15.73 -12.60 8.19
N TYR A 96 14.58 -11.96 8.40
CA TYR A 96 14.44 -10.91 9.41
C TYR A 96 14.70 -11.41 10.82
N GLU A 97 14.14 -12.57 11.20
CA GLU A 97 14.35 -13.18 12.51
C GLU A 97 15.84 -13.52 12.75
N LYS A 98 16.53 -14.05 11.73
CA LYS A 98 17.99 -14.30 11.80
C LYS A 98 18.80 -13.01 12.00
N LEU A 99 18.43 -11.95 11.27
CA LEU A 99 19.11 -10.65 11.41
C LEU A 99 18.84 -10.01 12.78
N CYS A 100 17.70 -10.25 13.42
CA CYS A 100 17.44 -9.80 14.78
C CYS A 100 18.41 -10.45 15.77
N ILE A 101 18.60 -11.76 15.69
CA ILE A 101 19.54 -12.50 16.54
C ILE A 101 20.99 -12.01 16.31
N GLU A 102 21.37 -11.79 15.06
CA GLU A 102 22.70 -11.26 14.73
C GLU A 102 22.91 -9.85 15.28
N TYR A 103 21.88 -9.01 15.19
CA TYR A 103 21.89 -7.64 15.72
C TYR A 103 22.04 -7.64 17.27
N GLU A 104 21.30 -8.48 17.98
CA GLU A 104 21.38 -8.62 19.43
C GLU A 104 22.80 -9.02 19.86
N LYS A 105 23.39 -10.03 19.23
CA LYS A 105 24.77 -10.47 19.50
C LYS A 105 25.80 -9.36 19.26
N LEU A 106 25.61 -8.54 18.22
CA LEU A 106 26.53 -7.44 17.93
C LEU A 106 26.44 -6.29 18.94
N ILE A 107 25.27 -6.06 19.53
CA ILE A 107 25.12 -5.04 20.60
C ILE A 107 25.78 -5.54 21.90
N GLU A 108 25.65 -6.82 22.23
CA GLU A 108 26.26 -7.39 23.43
C GLU A 108 27.80 -7.37 23.38
N THR A 109 28.39 -7.48 22.20
CA THR A 109 29.85 -7.48 21.96
C THR A 109 30.46 -6.09 21.80
N THR A 110 29.99 -5.08 22.47
CA THR A 110 30.29 -3.64 22.33
C THR A 110 31.78 -3.31 22.19
N ASN A 111 32.26 -3.13 20.95
CA ASN A 111 33.49 -2.40 20.64
C ASN A 111 33.20 -1.39 19.56
N THR A 112 33.73 -0.19 19.71
CA THR A 112 33.52 1.04 18.91
C THR A 112 33.67 0.91 17.38
N ASN A 113 34.14 -0.23 16.87
CA ASN A 113 34.32 -0.49 15.42
C ASN A 113 33.08 -1.13 14.74
N ASN A 114 31.95 -1.30 15.45
CA ASN A 114 30.79 -2.01 14.92
C ASN A 114 29.69 -1.11 14.36
N ASP A 115 29.77 0.20 14.47
CA ASP A 115 28.68 1.13 14.10
C ASP A 115 28.24 1.00 12.64
N ILE A 116 29.19 0.86 11.70
CA ILE A 116 28.90 0.69 10.28
C ILE A 116 28.18 -0.65 10.02
N LYS A 117 28.58 -1.70 10.74
CA LYS A 117 27.99 -3.03 10.63
C LYS A 117 26.58 -3.08 11.19
N ILE A 118 26.37 -2.43 12.33
CA ILE A 118 25.08 -2.24 12.99
C ILE A 118 24.11 -1.48 12.07
N GLU A 119 24.56 -0.40 11.44
CA GLU A 119 23.73 0.38 10.53
C GLU A 119 23.33 -0.44 9.27
N LYS A 120 24.25 -1.21 8.70
CA LYS A 120 23.94 -2.12 7.59
C LYS A 120 22.89 -3.16 7.98
N ILE A 121 23.04 -3.78 9.12
CA ILE A 121 22.07 -4.79 9.61
C ILE A 121 20.71 -4.15 9.87
N LYS A 122 20.63 -2.96 10.48
CA LYS A 122 19.37 -2.22 10.65
C LYS A 122 18.67 -1.94 9.31
N LYS A 123 19.40 -1.53 8.28
CA LYS A 123 18.86 -1.31 6.93
C LYS A 123 18.32 -2.62 6.32
N LEU A 124 19.06 -3.72 6.45
CA LEU A 124 18.64 -5.04 5.97
C LEU A 124 17.41 -5.53 6.72
N MET A 125 17.38 -5.45 8.04
CA MET A 125 16.24 -5.80 8.89
C MET A 125 14.99 -5.03 8.46
N ASN A 126 15.10 -3.70 8.28
CA ASN A 126 13.97 -2.88 7.87
C ASN A 126 13.43 -3.29 6.49
N ASN A 127 14.32 -3.60 5.55
CA ASN A 127 13.94 -4.11 4.22
C ASN A 127 13.23 -5.46 4.30
N LYS A 128 13.77 -6.41 5.07
CA LYS A 128 13.17 -7.74 5.22
C LYS A 128 11.83 -7.66 5.95
N ARG A 129 11.73 -6.83 7.00
CA ARG A 129 10.47 -6.54 7.71
C ARG A 129 9.39 -6.02 6.75
N LYS A 130 9.71 -5.00 5.96
CA LYS A 130 8.76 -4.43 4.98
C LYS A 130 8.28 -5.48 3.99
N ASN A 131 9.18 -6.30 3.46
CA ASN A 131 8.86 -7.34 2.47
C ASN A 131 8.16 -8.58 3.06
N SER A 132 8.07 -8.71 4.38
CA SER A 132 7.35 -9.79 5.08
C SER A 132 5.93 -9.42 5.49
N ILE A 133 5.53 -8.16 5.34
CA ILE A 133 4.21 -7.67 5.78
C ILE A 133 3.07 -8.40 5.07
N LYS A 134 2.08 -8.79 5.87
CA LYS A 134 0.84 -9.42 5.42
C LYS A 134 -0.36 -8.64 5.95
N ILE A 135 -1.26 -8.25 5.06
CA ILE A 135 -2.56 -7.69 5.45
C ILE A 135 -3.37 -8.82 6.09
N LYS A 136 -3.86 -8.61 7.31
CA LYS A 136 -4.72 -9.53 8.06
C LYS A 136 -6.16 -9.02 8.04
N LYS A 137 -7.15 -9.89 8.23
CA LYS A 137 -8.56 -9.51 8.36
C LYS A 137 -8.76 -8.42 9.40
N LYS A 138 -8.13 -8.55 10.57
CA LYS A 138 -8.18 -7.54 11.64
C LYS A 138 -7.75 -6.14 11.16
N HIS A 139 -6.76 -6.02 10.28
CA HIS A 139 -6.37 -4.71 9.74
C HIS A 139 -7.49 -4.09 8.90
N ILE A 140 -8.13 -4.92 8.05
CA ILE A 140 -9.23 -4.48 7.20
C ILE A 140 -10.43 -4.05 8.05
N GLU A 141 -10.80 -4.83 9.05
CA GLU A 141 -11.89 -4.53 10.00
C GLU A 141 -11.64 -3.22 10.75
N THR A 142 -10.42 -3.03 11.28
CA THR A 142 -10.05 -1.79 11.97
C THR A 142 -10.16 -0.58 11.03
N ILE A 143 -9.74 -0.72 9.77
CA ILE A 143 -9.81 0.36 8.77
C ILE A 143 -11.27 0.68 8.40
N LYS A 144 -12.12 -0.34 8.21
CA LYS A 144 -13.54 -0.16 7.92
C LYS A 144 -14.26 0.53 9.07
N ASN A 145 -14.02 0.10 10.30
CA ASN A 145 -14.58 0.76 11.50
C ASN A 145 -14.15 2.24 11.55
N MET A 146 -12.92 2.55 11.18
CA MET A 146 -12.45 3.93 11.10
C MET A 146 -13.19 4.71 10.00
N PHE A 147 -13.41 4.10 8.83
CA PHE A 147 -14.18 4.72 7.75
C PHE A 147 -15.61 5.00 8.18
N ASP A 148 -16.26 4.06 8.88
CA ASP A 148 -17.61 4.23 9.41
C ASP A 148 -17.68 5.42 10.38
N VAL A 149 -16.70 5.57 11.28
CA VAL A 149 -16.62 6.70 12.23
C VAL A 149 -16.43 8.05 11.52
N PHE A 150 -15.66 8.09 10.44
CA PHE A 150 -15.39 9.32 9.67
C PHE A 150 -16.41 9.57 8.54
N GLY A 151 -17.38 8.71 8.33
CA GLY A 151 -18.33 8.82 7.22
C GLY A 151 -17.67 8.63 5.85
N VAL A 152 -16.56 7.88 5.77
CA VAL A 152 -15.84 7.59 4.52
C VAL A 152 -16.47 6.39 3.84
N GLN A 153 -16.88 6.55 2.59
CA GLN A 153 -17.51 5.48 1.83
C GLN A 153 -16.50 4.42 1.39
N TYR A 154 -16.93 3.16 1.41
CA TYR A 154 -16.14 2.06 0.87
C TYR A 154 -17.01 0.98 0.22
N LEU A 155 -16.43 0.28 -0.74
CA LEU A 155 -17.04 -0.82 -1.48
C LEU A 155 -16.16 -2.08 -1.34
N ASN A 156 -16.78 -3.24 -1.45
CA ASN A 156 -16.07 -4.50 -1.62
C ASN A 156 -16.27 -4.96 -3.07
N ALA A 157 -15.19 -5.17 -3.79
CA ALA A 157 -15.26 -5.77 -5.11
C ALA A 157 -15.56 -7.27 -4.99
N ASP A 158 -16.25 -7.85 -5.96
CA ASP A 158 -16.42 -9.31 -6.05
C ASP A 158 -15.09 -10.00 -6.40
N GLY A 159 -14.22 -9.30 -7.12
CA GLY A 159 -12.89 -9.73 -7.55
C GLY A 159 -11.81 -8.72 -7.14
N GLU A 160 -11.06 -8.25 -8.12
CA GLU A 160 -9.99 -7.26 -7.90
C GLU A 160 -10.54 -5.84 -7.82
N ALA A 161 -10.03 -5.06 -6.87
CA ALA A 161 -10.45 -3.68 -6.65
C ALA A 161 -10.16 -2.78 -7.85
N ASP A 162 -9.06 -3.00 -8.56
CA ASP A 162 -8.64 -2.21 -9.71
C ASP A 162 -9.66 -2.26 -10.87
N ILE A 163 -10.27 -3.43 -11.10
CA ILE A 163 -11.32 -3.60 -12.11
C ILE A 163 -12.57 -2.80 -11.74
N LEU A 164 -12.99 -2.87 -10.48
CA LEU A 164 -14.15 -2.10 -10.01
C LEU A 164 -13.87 -0.60 -10.03
N CYS A 165 -12.68 -0.18 -9.61
CA CYS A 165 -12.26 1.23 -9.70
C CYS A 165 -12.30 1.75 -11.12
N ALA A 166 -11.76 0.99 -12.08
CA ALA A 166 -11.79 1.37 -13.49
C ALA A 166 -13.22 1.48 -14.03
N LYS A 167 -14.11 0.57 -13.65
CA LYS A 167 -15.53 0.59 -14.02
C LYS A 167 -16.22 1.84 -13.48
N ILE A 168 -16.05 2.16 -12.19
CA ILE A 168 -16.67 3.34 -11.55
C ILE A 168 -16.27 4.63 -12.28
N VAL A 169 -15.00 4.77 -12.66
CA VAL A 169 -14.52 5.94 -13.41
C VAL A 169 -15.10 5.95 -14.84
N LYS A 170 -15.10 4.81 -15.52
CA LYS A 170 -15.65 4.69 -16.88
C LYS A 170 -17.14 5.02 -16.94
N ASP A 171 -17.91 4.63 -15.93
CA ASP A 171 -19.35 4.88 -15.81
C ASP A 171 -19.66 6.34 -15.38
N GLY A 172 -18.64 7.18 -15.18
CA GLY A 172 -18.79 8.59 -14.79
C GLY A 172 -19.12 8.82 -13.31
N ASN A 173 -19.10 7.80 -12.48
CA ASN A 173 -19.42 7.89 -11.05
C ASN A 173 -18.24 8.42 -10.19
N ALA A 174 -17.05 8.53 -10.76
CA ALA A 174 -15.89 9.19 -10.16
C ALA A 174 -15.05 9.85 -11.27
N CYS A 175 -14.39 10.95 -10.95
CA CYS A 175 -13.56 11.68 -11.92
C CYS A 175 -12.19 11.04 -12.14
N ALA A 176 -11.70 10.28 -11.18
CA ALA A 176 -10.38 9.65 -11.23
C ALA A 176 -10.29 8.41 -10.33
N CYS A 177 -9.34 7.53 -10.66
CA CYS A 177 -8.93 6.43 -9.81
C CYS A 177 -7.53 6.72 -9.24
N LEU A 178 -7.39 6.56 -7.93
CA LEU A 178 -6.10 6.63 -7.25
C LEU A 178 -5.57 5.21 -7.04
N SER A 179 -4.60 4.83 -7.86
CA SER A 179 -3.88 3.56 -7.80
C SER A 179 -2.39 3.80 -8.00
N GLU A 180 -1.54 2.77 -7.86
CA GLU A 180 -0.09 2.86 -8.03
C GLU A 180 0.33 2.69 -9.49
#